data_12f66e9db94345f27ee0bdbc0cf6aac6
#
_entry.id   12f66e9db94345f27ee0bdbc0cf6aac6
#
_cell.length_a   1.000
_cell.length_b   1.000
_cell.length_c   1.000
_cell.angle_alpha   90.00
_cell.angle_beta   90.00
_cell.angle_gamma   90.00
#
_symmetry.space_group_name_H-M   'P 1'
#
loop_
_entity.id
_entity.type
_entity.pdbx_description
1 polymer ?
#
loop_
_entity_poly.entity_id
_entity_poly.type
_entity_poly.pdbx_seq_one_letter_code
_entity_poly.pdbx_strand_id
1 'polypeptide(L)'
;MRKLLTAFLGVSLLLGAAAANASPEQDRKQLLEYYKNKFPNIKFNDYVNGALNLNPDALSQYNSIMEFPPYDSQLDQGKKMWETPFKNGKKYADCFPNGGKKMAGNYPYFDENIGKVVTYEMAINSCRRANGEDELAYNDMKTMGILTAYSRSLSDGMKMSIRVEGEKANAAYERGKATFYQRRGQLNFACGTCHVQQVGNVLRTELLSPALGHAVHWPEYRAGENVTSLQVRYSQCIQNVRGTPFKEGSQAYNELEYFHSYISNGLPMQTPVFRK
;
A
#
# COMPACT_ATOMS: atom_id res chain seq x y z
N MET A 1 18.90 -32.88 -70.99
CA MET A 1 18.29 -31.72 -70.35
C MET A 1 18.17 -32.01 -68.86
N ARG A 2 19.13 -31.53 -68.04
CA ARG A 2 19.18 -31.74 -66.58
C ARG A 2 18.55 -30.48 -65.90
N LYS A 3 17.46 -30.67 -65.21
CA LYS A 3 16.86 -29.61 -64.40
C LYS A 3 17.51 -29.60 -63.01
N LEU A 4 18.22 -28.52 -62.68
CA LEU A 4 18.68 -28.25 -61.31
C LEU A 4 17.50 -27.72 -60.50
N LEU A 5 17.15 -28.42 -59.40
CA LEU A 5 16.27 -27.93 -58.34
C LEU A 5 17.15 -27.21 -57.31
N THR A 6 17.00 -25.90 -57.20
CA THR A 6 17.59 -25.09 -56.14
C THR A 6 16.61 -25.10 -54.93
N ALA A 7 16.99 -25.76 -53.83
CA ALA A 7 16.27 -25.74 -52.58
C ALA A 7 16.67 -24.47 -51.81
N PHE A 8 15.71 -23.56 -51.60
CA PHE A 8 15.84 -22.42 -50.69
C PHE A 8 15.53 -22.91 -49.27
N LEU A 9 16.55 -23.03 -48.42
CA LEU A 9 16.39 -23.15 -46.96
C LEU A 9 16.05 -21.78 -46.40
N GLY A 10 14.79 -21.55 -46.10
CA GLY A 10 14.34 -20.41 -45.33
C GLY A 10 14.66 -20.60 -43.84
N VAL A 11 15.69 -19.91 -43.35
CA VAL A 11 15.95 -19.80 -41.90
C VAL A 11 14.96 -18.81 -41.32
N SER A 12 13.90 -19.32 -40.70
CA SER A 12 12.99 -18.52 -39.92
C SER A 12 13.64 -18.16 -38.57
N LEU A 13 14.23 -16.97 -38.47
CA LEU A 13 14.59 -16.39 -37.17
C LEU A 13 13.31 -16.08 -36.40
N LEU A 14 12.95 -16.95 -35.49
CA LEU A 14 11.99 -16.65 -34.41
C LEU A 14 12.65 -15.65 -33.43
N LEU A 15 12.52 -14.37 -33.73
CA LEU A 15 12.74 -13.31 -32.75
C LEU A 15 11.66 -13.44 -31.70
N GLY A 16 11.95 -14.20 -30.65
CA GLY A 16 11.16 -14.17 -29.40
C GLY A 16 11.26 -12.77 -28.82
N ALA A 17 10.27 -11.92 -29.08
CA ALA A 17 10.09 -10.68 -28.32
C ALA A 17 9.79 -11.09 -26.87
N ALA A 18 10.83 -11.16 -26.03
CA ALA A 18 10.63 -11.13 -24.59
C ALA A 18 9.84 -9.85 -24.31
N ALA A 19 8.58 -9.97 -23.91
CA ALA A 19 7.84 -8.83 -23.40
C ALA A 19 8.61 -8.32 -22.19
N ALA A 20 9.39 -7.26 -22.39
CA ALA A 20 10.08 -6.60 -21.30
C ALA A 20 9.01 -6.02 -20.39
N ASN A 21 8.77 -6.66 -19.24
CA ASN A 21 7.94 -6.07 -18.21
C ASN A 21 8.51 -4.69 -17.89
N ALA A 22 7.64 -3.68 -17.83
CA ALA A 22 8.07 -2.35 -17.45
C ALA A 22 8.69 -2.42 -16.05
N SER A 23 9.81 -1.72 -15.83
CA SER A 23 10.41 -1.70 -14.48
C SER A 23 9.47 -1.02 -13.49
N PRO A 24 9.57 -1.31 -12.18
CA PRO A 24 8.75 -0.65 -11.16
C PRO A 24 8.75 0.88 -11.28
N GLU A 25 9.89 1.47 -11.62
CA GLU A 25 9.99 2.92 -11.80
C GLU A 25 9.31 3.41 -13.09
N GLN A 26 9.30 2.60 -14.16
CA GLN A 26 8.53 2.91 -15.36
C GLN A 26 7.03 2.88 -15.09
N ASP A 27 6.53 1.88 -14.35
CA ASP A 27 5.13 1.80 -13.92
C ASP A 27 4.73 3.05 -13.10
N ARG A 28 5.56 3.42 -12.13
CA ARG A 28 5.33 4.61 -11.30
C ARG A 28 5.28 5.89 -12.13
N LYS A 29 6.22 6.08 -13.05
CA LYS A 29 6.26 7.24 -13.95
C LYS A 29 5.05 7.30 -14.86
N GLN A 30 4.67 6.18 -15.46
CA GLN A 30 3.48 6.12 -16.33
C GLN A 30 2.20 6.46 -15.56
N LEU A 31 2.06 5.97 -14.33
CA LEU A 31 0.91 6.29 -13.50
C LEU A 31 0.88 7.77 -13.09
N LEU A 32 2.04 8.33 -12.74
CA LEU A 32 2.19 9.77 -12.46
C LEU A 32 1.80 10.62 -13.66
N GLU A 33 2.29 10.29 -14.85
CA GLU A 33 1.96 10.99 -16.09
C GLU A 33 0.47 10.90 -16.41
N TYR A 34 -0.12 9.71 -16.25
CA TYR A 34 -1.55 9.51 -16.40
C TYR A 34 -2.37 10.46 -15.51
N TYR A 35 -2.04 10.51 -14.20
CA TYR A 35 -2.76 11.40 -13.29
C TYR A 35 -2.48 12.88 -13.54
N LYS A 36 -1.27 13.25 -13.90
CA LYS A 36 -0.92 14.63 -14.28
C LYS A 36 -1.74 15.11 -15.49
N ASN A 37 -1.92 14.24 -16.48
CA ASN A 37 -2.75 14.55 -17.65
C ASN A 37 -4.23 14.62 -17.32
N LYS A 38 -4.71 13.74 -16.44
CA LYS A 38 -6.12 13.68 -16.01
C LYS A 38 -6.49 14.83 -15.06
N PHE A 39 -5.55 15.25 -14.19
CA PHE A 39 -5.74 16.25 -13.15
C PHE A 39 -4.59 17.28 -13.15
N PRO A 40 -4.47 18.13 -14.16
CA PRO A 40 -3.29 18.98 -14.36
C PRO A 40 -3.05 20.02 -13.24
N ASN A 41 -4.08 20.32 -12.46
CA ASN A 41 -4.01 21.29 -11.36
C ASN A 41 -3.57 20.68 -10.02
N ILE A 42 -3.47 19.35 -9.91
CA ILE A 42 -3.05 18.67 -8.69
C ILE A 42 -1.53 18.51 -8.70
N LYS A 43 -0.86 19.09 -7.71
CA LYS A 43 0.59 18.93 -7.52
C LYS A 43 0.90 17.54 -6.96
N PHE A 44 2.11 17.05 -7.22
CA PHE A 44 2.53 15.71 -6.77
C PHE A 44 2.30 15.48 -5.27
N ASN A 45 2.75 16.40 -4.41
CA ASN A 45 2.60 16.23 -2.96
C ASN A 45 1.12 16.23 -2.49
N ASP A 46 0.22 16.82 -3.28
CA ASP A 46 -1.19 16.91 -2.88
C ASP A 46 -1.91 15.56 -3.00
N TYR A 47 -1.34 14.59 -3.74
CA TYR A 47 -1.91 13.22 -3.81
C TYR A 47 -2.00 12.52 -2.46
N VAL A 48 -1.32 13.00 -1.41
CA VAL A 48 -1.50 12.52 -0.03
C VAL A 48 -2.93 12.72 0.48
N ASN A 49 -3.65 13.70 -0.05
CA ASN A 49 -5.05 13.97 0.30
C ASN A 49 -6.05 13.09 -0.47
N GLY A 50 -5.58 12.32 -1.46
CA GLY A 50 -6.42 11.43 -2.26
C GLY A 50 -7.56 12.17 -2.96
N ALA A 51 -8.79 11.66 -2.80
CA ALA A 51 -9.98 12.26 -3.43
C ALA A 51 -10.33 13.65 -2.89
N LEU A 52 -9.87 14.05 -1.71
CA LEU A 52 -10.18 15.36 -1.13
C LEU A 52 -9.71 16.50 -2.03
N ASN A 53 -8.57 16.33 -2.73
CA ASN A 53 -8.09 17.38 -3.67
C ASN A 53 -8.93 17.51 -4.93
N LEU A 54 -9.85 16.59 -5.18
CA LEU A 54 -10.80 16.64 -6.28
C LEU A 54 -12.11 17.35 -5.88
N ASN A 55 -12.28 17.68 -4.59
CA ASN A 55 -13.45 18.32 -4.03
C ASN A 55 -13.04 19.33 -2.94
N PRO A 56 -12.97 20.63 -3.27
CA PRO A 56 -12.54 21.68 -2.32
C PRO A 56 -13.38 21.74 -1.04
N ASP A 57 -14.69 21.51 -1.13
CA ASP A 57 -15.57 21.53 0.06
C ASP A 57 -15.25 20.35 1.00
N ALA A 58 -15.04 19.16 0.43
CA ALA A 58 -14.62 17.98 1.21
C ALA A 58 -13.24 18.18 1.85
N LEU A 59 -12.31 18.83 1.15
CA LEU A 59 -10.98 19.16 1.71
C LEU A 59 -11.11 20.19 2.84
N SER A 60 -11.96 21.21 2.70
CA SER A 60 -12.22 22.19 3.77
C SER A 60 -12.82 21.54 5.01
N GLN A 61 -13.83 20.67 4.83
CA GLN A 61 -14.42 19.89 5.94
C GLN A 61 -13.38 18.99 6.63
N TYR A 62 -12.55 18.32 5.83
CA TYR A 62 -11.47 17.49 6.35
C TYR A 62 -10.50 18.31 7.22
N ASN A 63 -10.05 19.47 6.74
CA ASN A 63 -9.15 20.33 7.49
C ASN A 63 -9.76 20.77 8.82
N SER A 64 -11.04 21.13 8.85
CA SER A 64 -11.75 21.48 10.09
C SER A 64 -11.85 20.31 11.07
N ILE A 65 -12.08 19.07 10.58
CA ILE A 65 -12.09 17.86 11.43
C ILE A 65 -10.70 17.61 12.01
N MET A 66 -9.65 17.86 11.23
CA MET A 66 -8.26 17.61 11.62
C MET A 66 -7.71 18.66 12.61
N GLU A 67 -8.44 19.75 12.91
CA GLU A 67 -8.12 20.63 14.05
C GLU A 67 -8.29 19.92 15.38
N PHE A 68 -9.25 18.98 15.46
CA PHE A 68 -9.51 18.11 16.61
C PHE A 68 -9.71 16.68 16.11
N PRO A 69 -8.62 15.95 15.82
CA PRO A 69 -8.74 14.65 15.17
C PRO A 69 -9.51 13.65 16.03
N PRO A 70 -10.51 12.94 15.47
CA PRO A 70 -11.39 12.05 16.25
C PRO A 70 -10.67 10.79 16.75
N TYR A 71 -9.40 10.61 16.39
CA TYR A 71 -8.57 9.45 16.75
C TYR A 71 -7.51 9.75 17.82
N ASP A 72 -7.47 10.94 18.41
CA ASP A 72 -6.43 11.30 19.39
C ASP A 72 -6.39 10.32 20.57
N SER A 73 -7.56 9.93 21.09
CA SER A 73 -7.62 8.94 22.17
C SER A 73 -7.05 7.58 21.79
N GLN A 74 -7.19 7.16 20.51
CA GLN A 74 -6.59 5.94 20.01
C GLN A 74 -5.08 6.07 19.85
N LEU A 75 -4.57 7.25 19.47
CA LEU A 75 -3.13 7.50 19.44
C LEU A 75 -2.51 7.43 20.82
N ASP A 76 -3.18 7.99 21.84
CA ASP A 76 -2.72 7.88 23.22
C ASP A 76 -2.69 6.43 23.72
N GLN A 77 -3.69 5.63 23.35
CA GLN A 77 -3.70 4.19 23.63
C GLN A 77 -2.54 3.49 22.91
N GLY A 78 -2.31 3.78 21.64
CA GLY A 78 -1.21 3.23 20.85
C GLY A 78 0.16 3.61 21.45
N LYS A 79 0.32 4.85 21.91
CA LYS A 79 1.51 5.31 22.63
C LYS A 79 1.73 4.50 23.89
N LYS A 80 0.70 4.34 24.71
CA LYS A 80 0.78 3.53 25.93
C LYS A 80 1.19 2.10 25.62
N MET A 81 0.62 1.47 24.58
CA MET A 81 1.00 0.12 24.15
C MET A 81 2.47 0.07 23.70
N TRP A 82 2.93 1.06 22.93
CA TRP A 82 4.31 1.16 22.44
C TRP A 82 5.34 1.29 23.57
N GLU A 83 4.98 2.03 24.62
CA GLU A 83 5.84 2.32 25.77
C GLU A 83 5.76 1.24 26.87
N THR A 84 4.75 0.37 26.84
CA THR A 84 4.59 -0.71 27.82
C THR A 84 5.67 -1.79 27.61
N PRO A 85 6.45 -2.14 28.65
CA PRO A 85 7.45 -3.19 28.53
C PRO A 85 6.82 -4.57 28.29
N PHE A 86 7.49 -5.38 27.48
CA PHE A 86 7.26 -6.81 27.38
C PHE A 86 7.64 -7.53 28.68
N LYS A 87 7.28 -8.79 28.81
CA LYS A 87 7.62 -9.61 30.00
C LYS A 87 9.12 -9.64 30.31
N ASN A 88 9.98 -9.46 29.31
CA ASN A 88 11.43 -9.41 29.46
C ASN A 88 12.00 -8.00 29.73
N GLY A 89 11.15 -7.00 29.93
CA GLY A 89 11.51 -5.61 30.22
C GLY A 89 11.86 -4.75 29.00
N LYS A 90 12.02 -5.32 27.79
CA LYS A 90 12.22 -4.57 26.55
C LYS A 90 10.90 -3.97 26.06
N LYS A 91 10.99 -3.00 25.14
CA LYS A 91 9.85 -2.32 24.53
C LYS A 91 9.90 -2.43 23.01
N TYR A 92 8.80 -2.09 22.34
CA TYR A 92 8.79 -2.02 20.89
C TYR A 92 9.92 -1.14 20.32
N ALA A 93 10.19 0.01 20.96
CA ALA A 93 11.27 0.91 20.55
C ALA A 93 12.65 0.23 20.45
N ASP A 94 12.89 -0.82 21.23
CA ASP A 94 14.17 -1.57 21.24
C ASP A 94 14.32 -2.48 20.01
N CYS A 95 13.22 -2.77 19.31
CA CYS A 95 13.23 -3.61 18.11
C CYS A 95 13.49 -2.81 16.82
N PHE A 96 13.31 -1.51 16.86
CA PHE A 96 13.30 -0.70 15.64
C PHE A 96 14.41 0.35 15.65
N PRO A 97 15.01 0.64 14.48
CA PRO A 97 15.97 1.74 14.36
C PRO A 97 15.39 3.05 14.90
N ASN A 98 16.22 3.85 15.59
CA ASN A 98 15.83 5.16 16.15
C ASN A 98 14.57 5.11 17.03
N GLY A 99 14.30 3.98 17.70
CA GLY A 99 13.10 3.80 18.50
C GLY A 99 11.79 3.84 17.71
N GLY A 100 11.82 3.49 16.42
CA GLY A 100 10.69 3.50 15.50
C GLY A 100 10.46 4.81 14.77
N LYS A 101 11.29 5.84 15.02
CA LYS A 101 11.15 7.17 14.38
C LYS A 101 11.71 7.18 12.96
N LYS A 102 10.96 7.82 12.04
CA LYS A 102 11.38 8.06 10.65
C LYS A 102 11.81 6.77 9.91
N MET A 103 11.05 5.69 10.07
CA MET A 103 11.37 4.40 9.45
C MET A 103 10.19 3.73 8.72
N ALA A 104 8.95 4.08 9.09
CA ALA A 104 7.78 3.39 8.55
C ALA A 104 7.58 3.61 7.05
N GLY A 105 8.13 4.68 6.47
CA GLY A 105 8.13 4.93 5.03
C GLY A 105 9.01 3.98 4.21
N ASN A 106 9.81 3.12 4.86
CA ASN A 106 10.59 2.06 4.22
C ASN A 106 9.84 0.72 4.18
N TYR A 107 8.61 0.66 4.69
CA TYR A 107 7.77 -0.54 4.68
C TYR A 107 6.63 -0.40 3.67
N PRO A 108 6.27 -1.53 3.01
CA PRO A 108 6.89 -2.85 3.13
C PRO A 108 8.22 -2.93 2.38
N TYR A 109 9.04 -3.92 2.73
CA TYR A 109 10.28 -4.22 2.02
C TYR A 109 10.37 -5.71 1.68
N PHE A 110 11.20 -6.07 0.69
CA PHE A 110 11.48 -7.48 0.38
C PHE A 110 12.70 -7.93 1.20
N ASP A 111 12.53 -8.99 1.97
CA ASP A 111 13.61 -9.62 2.73
C ASP A 111 14.16 -10.82 1.96
N GLU A 112 15.39 -10.68 1.45
CA GLU A 112 16.07 -11.73 0.67
C GLU A 112 16.35 -13.00 1.48
N ASN A 113 16.54 -12.90 2.79
CA ASN A 113 16.86 -14.04 3.65
C ASN A 113 15.68 -14.99 3.79
N ILE A 114 14.47 -14.44 3.89
CA ILE A 114 13.24 -15.23 4.00
C ILE A 114 12.47 -15.31 2.67
N GLY A 115 12.92 -14.60 1.63
CA GLY A 115 12.32 -14.59 0.30
C GLY A 115 10.89 -14.05 0.26
N LYS A 116 10.55 -13.08 1.11
CA LYS A 116 9.17 -12.57 1.27
C LYS A 116 9.13 -11.06 1.47
N VAL A 117 7.99 -10.49 1.11
CA VAL A 117 7.66 -9.11 1.49
C VAL A 117 7.30 -9.05 2.97
N VAL A 118 7.93 -8.14 3.69
CA VAL A 118 7.70 -7.86 5.11
C VAL A 118 6.95 -6.54 5.24
N THR A 119 5.74 -6.58 5.77
CA THR A 119 4.94 -5.38 6.08
C THR A 119 5.31 -4.83 7.46
N TYR A 120 4.84 -3.62 7.76
CA TYR A 120 5.07 -3.00 9.06
C TYR A 120 4.45 -3.82 10.19
N GLU A 121 3.25 -4.36 10.00
CA GLU A 121 2.55 -5.23 10.96
C GLU A 121 3.30 -6.55 11.19
N MET A 122 3.93 -7.10 10.14
CA MET A 122 4.82 -8.28 10.29
C MET A 122 6.05 -7.95 11.13
N ALA A 123 6.63 -6.76 10.97
CA ALA A 123 7.76 -6.32 11.79
C ALA A 123 7.35 -6.14 13.26
N ILE A 124 6.16 -5.60 13.54
CA ILE A 124 5.57 -5.54 14.90
C ILE A 124 5.46 -6.96 15.50
N ASN A 125 4.89 -7.91 14.76
CA ASN A 125 4.77 -9.29 15.23
C ASN A 125 6.12 -9.98 15.38
N SER A 126 7.10 -9.67 14.53
CA SER A 126 8.47 -10.19 14.70
C SER A 126 9.13 -9.67 15.98
N CYS A 127 8.92 -8.38 16.31
CA CYS A 127 9.36 -7.82 17.58
C CYS A 127 8.72 -8.55 18.77
N ARG A 128 7.41 -8.78 18.73
CA ARG A 128 6.69 -9.50 19.79
C ARG A 128 7.25 -10.91 20.00
N ARG A 129 7.37 -11.71 18.93
CA ARG A 129 7.95 -13.07 19.00
C ARG A 129 9.36 -13.07 19.58
N ALA A 130 10.21 -12.13 19.16
CA ALA A 130 11.58 -12.02 19.66
C ALA A 130 11.65 -11.71 21.16
N ASN A 131 10.57 -11.18 21.74
CA ASN A 131 10.46 -10.84 23.15
C ASN A 131 9.53 -11.76 23.95
N GLY A 132 9.13 -12.92 23.38
CA GLY A 132 8.32 -13.93 24.06
C GLY A 132 6.84 -13.58 24.23
N GLU A 133 6.34 -12.68 23.37
CA GLU A 133 4.94 -12.30 23.33
C GLU A 133 4.20 -12.95 22.16
N ASP A 134 2.90 -13.19 22.34
CA ASP A 134 2.04 -13.71 21.29
C ASP A 134 1.88 -12.69 20.16
N GLU A 135 1.72 -13.18 18.93
CA GLU A 135 1.41 -12.34 17.79
C GLU A 135 0.01 -11.71 17.92
N LEU A 136 -0.12 -10.49 17.44
CA LEU A 136 -1.40 -9.84 17.25
C LEU A 136 -2.00 -10.28 15.91
N ALA A 137 -3.32 -10.50 15.88
CA ALA A 137 -4.01 -10.77 14.63
C ALA A 137 -3.95 -9.54 13.71
N TYR A 138 -3.64 -9.75 12.42
CA TYR A 138 -3.50 -8.65 11.44
C TYR A 138 -4.78 -7.86 11.19
N ASN A 139 -5.94 -8.44 11.49
CA ASN A 139 -7.26 -7.81 11.41
C ASN A 139 -7.79 -7.31 12.76
N ASP A 140 -7.00 -7.39 13.82
CA ASP A 140 -7.36 -6.80 15.12
C ASP A 140 -7.08 -5.28 15.12
N MET A 141 -8.08 -4.52 14.76
CA MET A 141 -7.96 -3.06 14.68
C MET A 141 -7.95 -2.38 16.05
N LYS A 142 -8.37 -3.06 17.12
CA LYS A 142 -8.33 -2.53 18.50
C LYS A 142 -6.94 -2.62 19.12
N THR A 143 -6.11 -3.55 18.64
CA THR A 143 -4.75 -3.74 19.12
C THR A 143 -3.74 -3.43 18.03
N MET A 144 -3.64 -4.26 16.99
CA MET A 144 -2.69 -4.06 15.89
C MET A 144 -2.92 -2.71 15.19
N GLY A 145 -4.18 -2.36 14.89
CA GLY A 145 -4.50 -1.12 14.20
C GLY A 145 -4.12 0.12 15.02
N ILE A 146 -4.46 0.17 16.30
CA ILE A 146 -4.14 1.29 17.20
C ILE A 146 -2.63 1.40 17.44
N LEU A 147 -1.96 0.28 17.69
CA LEU A 147 -0.50 0.24 17.88
C LEU A 147 0.24 0.73 16.63
N THR A 148 -0.17 0.28 15.45
CA THR A 148 0.46 0.69 14.18
C THR A 148 0.11 2.13 13.82
N ALA A 149 -1.08 2.64 14.14
CA ALA A 149 -1.42 4.04 13.96
C ALA A 149 -0.46 4.95 14.72
N TYR A 150 -0.22 4.68 16.00
CA TYR A 150 0.75 5.46 16.78
C TYR A 150 2.18 5.27 16.26
N SER A 151 2.64 4.04 16.10
CA SER A 151 4.05 3.82 15.76
C SER A 151 4.41 4.31 14.35
N ARG A 152 3.47 4.28 13.40
CA ARG A 152 3.66 4.89 12.08
C ARG A 152 3.61 6.42 12.12
N SER A 153 2.84 7.03 13.06
CA SER A 153 2.84 8.49 13.25
C SER A 153 4.21 9.03 13.65
N LEU A 154 5.07 8.22 14.26
CA LEU A 154 6.49 8.59 14.53
C LEU A 154 7.29 8.84 13.25
N SER A 155 6.74 8.48 12.09
CA SER A 155 7.32 8.70 10.76
C SER A 155 6.55 9.74 9.93
N ASP A 156 5.63 10.49 10.52
CA ASP A 156 4.88 11.52 9.82
C ASP A 156 5.82 12.53 9.12
N GLY A 157 5.46 12.91 7.88
CA GLY A 157 6.27 13.74 7.00
C GLY A 157 7.49 13.04 6.38
N MET A 158 7.83 11.79 6.76
CA MET A 158 8.85 11.00 6.08
C MET A 158 8.38 10.64 4.68
N LYS A 159 9.25 10.74 3.67
CA LYS A 159 8.90 10.28 2.32
C LYS A 159 8.89 8.76 2.25
N MET A 160 7.87 8.22 1.57
CA MET A 160 7.87 6.80 1.19
C MET A 160 9.09 6.49 0.34
N SER A 161 9.78 5.40 0.66
CA SER A 161 11.02 4.97 0.02
C SER A 161 11.11 3.44 -0.06
N ILE A 162 10.19 2.86 -0.80
CA ILE A 162 10.13 1.41 -1.02
C ILE A 162 11.15 1.04 -2.09
N ARG A 163 11.95 0.01 -1.84
CA ARG A 163 12.95 -0.51 -2.77
C ARG A 163 12.46 -1.81 -3.40
N VAL A 164 12.67 -1.93 -4.72
CA VAL A 164 12.45 -3.18 -5.48
C VAL A 164 13.75 -3.48 -6.20
N GLU A 165 14.60 -4.24 -5.56
CA GLU A 165 15.95 -4.56 -6.01
C GLU A 165 16.14 -6.07 -6.10
N GLY A 166 16.72 -6.57 -7.19
CA GLY A 166 16.91 -7.99 -7.41
C GLY A 166 15.70 -8.70 -8.04
N GLU A 167 15.94 -9.91 -8.53
CA GLU A 167 14.95 -10.69 -9.29
C GLU A 167 13.74 -11.10 -8.46
N LYS A 168 13.98 -11.57 -7.23
CA LYS A 168 12.90 -12.03 -6.34
C LYS A 168 12.00 -10.89 -5.88
N ALA A 169 12.58 -9.73 -5.56
CA ALA A 169 11.83 -8.53 -5.20
C ALA A 169 10.99 -8.04 -6.38
N ASN A 170 11.54 -8.02 -7.59
CA ASN A 170 10.81 -7.70 -8.82
C ASN A 170 9.66 -8.68 -9.05
N ALA A 171 9.89 -9.99 -8.88
CA ALA A 171 8.83 -10.99 -9.02
C ALA A 171 7.70 -10.78 -8.00
N ALA A 172 8.01 -10.42 -6.75
CA ALA A 172 7.01 -10.08 -5.73
C ALA A 172 6.22 -8.82 -6.09
N TYR A 173 6.90 -7.78 -6.59
CA TYR A 173 6.28 -6.56 -7.09
C TYR A 173 5.31 -6.85 -8.25
N GLU A 174 5.72 -7.63 -9.24
CA GLU A 174 4.89 -7.99 -10.39
C GLU A 174 3.65 -8.81 -9.98
N ARG A 175 3.76 -9.72 -9.00
CA ARG A 175 2.58 -10.41 -8.45
C ARG A 175 1.63 -9.45 -7.72
N GLY A 176 2.16 -8.49 -6.98
CA GLY A 176 1.37 -7.42 -6.36
C GLY A 176 0.65 -6.57 -7.40
N LYS A 177 1.35 -6.16 -8.46
CA LYS A 177 0.80 -5.44 -9.62
C LYS A 177 -0.29 -6.24 -10.33
N ALA A 178 -0.04 -7.52 -10.59
CA ALA A 178 -1.05 -8.41 -11.18
C ALA A 178 -2.30 -8.49 -10.30
N THR A 179 -2.13 -8.60 -8.98
CA THR A 179 -3.23 -8.60 -8.01
C THR A 179 -4.03 -7.29 -8.05
N PHE A 180 -3.38 -6.14 -8.19
CA PHE A 180 -4.02 -4.82 -8.26
C PHE A 180 -4.89 -4.66 -9.52
N TYR A 181 -4.44 -5.20 -10.66
CA TYR A 181 -5.16 -5.09 -11.94
C TYR A 181 -6.06 -6.30 -12.24
N GLN A 182 -6.01 -7.36 -11.44
CA GLN A 182 -6.86 -8.53 -11.62
C GLN A 182 -8.31 -8.23 -11.24
N ARG A 183 -9.23 -8.47 -12.18
CA ARG A 183 -10.67 -8.37 -11.95
C ARG A 183 -11.16 -9.48 -11.03
N ARG A 184 -12.06 -9.14 -10.11
CA ARG A 184 -12.56 -10.04 -9.06
C ARG A 184 -14.02 -9.84 -8.76
N GLY A 185 -14.58 -10.83 -8.04
CA GLY A 185 -15.95 -10.78 -7.54
C GLY A 185 -17.00 -10.80 -8.64
N GLN A 186 -18.26 -10.86 -8.22
CA GLN A 186 -19.39 -10.91 -9.14
C GLN A 186 -19.52 -9.63 -9.98
N LEU A 187 -19.06 -8.48 -9.44
CA LEU A 187 -19.07 -7.21 -10.17
C LEU A 187 -17.91 -7.08 -11.17
N ASN A 188 -16.96 -8.03 -11.16
CA ASN A 188 -15.85 -8.10 -12.10
C ASN A 188 -15.02 -6.80 -12.17
N PHE A 189 -14.67 -6.22 -11.02
CA PHE A 189 -13.82 -5.03 -10.91
C PHE A 189 -12.42 -5.38 -10.36
N ALA A 190 -11.43 -4.60 -10.79
CA ALA A 190 -10.09 -4.58 -10.23
C ALA A 190 -9.90 -3.35 -9.35
N CYS A 191 -8.86 -3.32 -8.49
CA CYS A 191 -8.47 -2.10 -7.76
C CYS A 191 -8.23 -0.94 -8.76
N GLY A 192 -7.51 -1.20 -9.85
CA GLY A 192 -7.24 -0.23 -10.91
C GLY A 192 -8.49 0.28 -11.63
N THR A 193 -9.61 -0.48 -11.63
CA THR A 193 -10.87 0.00 -12.20
C THR A 193 -11.34 1.26 -11.47
N CYS A 194 -11.41 1.23 -10.13
CA CYS A 194 -11.83 2.37 -9.33
C CYS A 194 -10.72 3.41 -9.16
N HIS A 195 -9.49 2.95 -8.85
CA HIS A 195 -8.40 3.79 -8.38
C HIS A 195 -7.42 4.27 -9.47
N VAL A 196 -7.65 3.92 -10.72
CA VAL A 196 -6.95 4.46 -11.90
C VAL A 196 -7.96 4.97 -12.92
N GLN A 197 -8.81 4.08 -13.46
CA GLN A 197 -9.67 4.41 -14.60
C GLN A 197 -10.81 5.38 -14.21
N GLN A 198 -11.48 5.12 -13.07
CA GLN A 198 -12.69 5.82 -12.62
C GLN A 198 -12.42 6.89 -11.53
N VAL A 199 -11.16 7.28 -11.33
CA VAL A 199 -10.80 8.34 -10.38
C VAL A 199 -11.53 9.64 -10.72
N GLY A 200 -12.11 10.27 -9.69
CA GLY A 200 -12.91 11.49 -9.82
C GLY A 200 -14.40 11.24 -10.09
N ASN A 201 -14.82 10.01 -10.35
CA ASN A 201 -16.22 9.64 -10.39
C ASN A 201 -16.75 9.31 -8.99
N VAL A 202 -18.04 9.51 -8.79
CA VAL A 202 -18.73 9.17 -7.54
C VAL A 202 -19.24 7.73 -7.62
N LEU A 203 -18.93 6.92 -6.62
CA LEU A 203 -19.52 5.60 -6.40
C LEU A 203 -20.30 5.61 -5.09
N ARG A 204 -21.62 5.49 -5.18
CA ARG A 204 -22.54 5.77 -4.05
C ARG A 204 -22.39 7.24 -3.61
N THR A 205 -21.89 7.47 -2.41
CA THR A 205 -21.64 8.84 -1.88
C THR A 205 -20.17 9.22 -1.89
N GLU A 206 -19.28 8.32 -2.30
CA GLU A 206 -17.84 8.49 -2.19
C GLU A 206 -17.18 8.82 -3.54
N LEU A 207 -16.32 9.81 -3.53
CA LEU A 207 -15.48 10.16 -4.66
C LEU A 207 -14.31 9.18 -4.76
N LEU A 208 -14.14 8.54 -5.92
CA LEU A 208 -13.07 7.56 -6.13
C LEU A 208 -11.71 8.25 -6.18
N SER A 209 -10.83 7.85 -5.26
CA SER A 209 -9.49 8.41 -5.08
C SER A 209 -8.46 7.76 -6.01
N PRO A 210 -7.40 8.50 -6.40
CA PRO A 210 -6.27 7.94 -7.14
C PRO A 210 -5.51 6.92 -6.26
N ALA A 211 -4.97 5.85 -6.88
CA ALA A 211 -4.11 4.87 -6.19
C ALA A 211 -2.80 5.50 -5.66
N LEU A 212 -2.30 6.51 -6.37
CA LEU A 212 -1.17 7.31 -5.93
C LEU A 212 -1.53 8.04 -4.64
N GLY A 213 -0.72 7.86 -3.61
CA GLY A 213 -0.94 8.43 -2.29
C GLY A 213 -1.71 7.53 -1.31
N HIS A 214 -2.37 6.46 -1.76
CA HIS A 214 -3.11 5.59 -0.85
C HIS A 214 -2.25 5.02 0.28
N ALA A 215 -1.04 4.53 -0.02
CA ALA A 215 -0.22 3.83 0.96
C ALA A 215 0.42 4.74 2.02
N VAL A 216 0.36 6.07 1.85
CA VAL A 216 1.07 7.00 2.75
C VAL A 216 0.31 7.34 4.03
N HIS A 217 -1.00 7.00 4.12
CA HIS A 217 -1.85 7.46 5.22
C HIS A 217 -2.52 6.32 6.04
N TRP A 218 -2.07 5.09 5.88
CA TRP A 218 -2.57 3.97 6.69
C TRP A 218 -1.76 3.77 7.97
N PRO A 219 -2.41 3.33 9.06
CA PRO A 219 -3.84 3.12 9.23
C PRO A 219 -4.67 4.40 9.15
N GLU A 220 -5.92 4.28 8.66
CA GLU A 220 -6.90 5.37 8.65
C GLU A 220 -7.91 5.23 9.81
N TYR A 221 -8.36 6.37 10.34
CA TYR A 221 -9.59 6.43 11.12
C TYR A 221 -10.77 6.68 10.17
N ARG A 222 -11.74 5.79 10.20
CA ARG A 222 -12.95 5.90 9.38
C ARG A 222 -14.18 6.19 10.25
N ALA A 223 -15.10 7.02 9.74
CA ALA A 223 -16.30 7.41 10.49
C ALA A 223 -17.13 6.18 10.91
N GLY A 224 -17.42 6.08 12.21
CA GLY A 224 -18.16 4.96 12.80
C GLY A 224 -17.35 3.69 13.02
N GLU A 225 -16.06 3.67 12.68
CA GLU A 225 -15.17 2.52 12.83
C GLU A 225 -13.93 2.88 13.67
N ASN A 226 -13.21 1.86 14.10
CA ASN A 226 -11.88 2.03 14.67
C ASN A 226 -10.86 2.36 13.56
N VAL A 227 -9.63 2.61 13.97
CA VAL A 227 -8.51 2.68 13.03
C VAL A 227 -8.47 1.42 12.15
N THR A 228 -8.40 1.59 10.85
CA THR A 228 -8.43 0.50 9.85
C THR A 228 -7.09 0.40 9.14
N SER A 229 -6.49 -0.79 9.04
CA SER A 229 -5.26 -1.02 8.28
C SER A 229 -5.51 -1.11 6.77
N LEU A 230 -4.45 -0.93 5.98
CA LEU A 230 -4.53 -1.02 4.51
C LEU A 230 -5.03 -2.39 4.04
N GLN A 231 -4.58 -3.49 4.65
CA GLN A 231 -4.99 -4.85 4.26
C GLN A 231 -6.44 -5.15 4.65
N VAL A 232 -6.91 -4.66 5.79
CA VAL A 232 -8.34 -4.74 6.14
C VAL A 232 -9.17 -3.94 5.13
N ARG A 233 -8.68 -2.77 4.68
CA ARG A 233 -9.34 -2.01 3.62
C ARG A 233 -9.38 -2.78 2.29
N TYR A 234 -8.33 -3.50 1.93
CA TYR A 234 -8.36 -4.38 0.75
C TYR A 234 -9.48 -5.43 0.86
N SER A 235 -9.62 -6.05 2.04
CA SER A 235 -10.70 -7.02 2.28
C SER A 235 -12.08 -6.40 2.09
N GLN A 236 -12.32 -5.21 2.65
CA GLN A 236 -13.57 -4.47 2.48
C GLN A 236 -13.85 -4.14 1.01
N CYS A 237 -12.83 -3.68 0.26
CA CYS A 237 -12.98 -3.38 -1.17
C CYS A 237 -13.33 -4.62 -2.00
N ILE A 238 -12.68 -5.77 -1.72
CA ILE A 238 -12.98 -7.04 -2.40
C ILE A 238 -14.41 -7.52 -2.08
N GLN A 239 -14.85 -7.37 -0.82
CA GLN A 239 -16.24 -7.67 -0.43
C GLN A 239 -17.24 -6.74 -1.13
N ASN A 240 -16.91 -5.45 -1.27
CA ASN A 240 -17.76 -4.48 -1.98
C ASN A 240 -18.01 -4.86 -3.45
N VAL A 241 -17.07 -5.54 -4.09
CA VAL A 241 -17.24 -6.09 -5.45
C VAL A 241 -17.77 -7.54 -5.44
N ARG A 242 -18.27 -8.00 -4.29
CA ARG A 242 -18.80 -9.37 -4.06
C ARG A 242 -17.76 -10.45 -4.36
N GLY A 243 -16.51 -10.21 -4.01
CA GLY A 243 -15.42 -11.17 -4.08
C GLY A 243 -15.09 -11.75 -2.71
N THR A 244 -14.30 -12.83 -2.70
CA THR A 244 -13.74 -13.42 -1.50
C THR A 244 -12.38 -12.77 -1.22
N PRO A 245 -12.19 -12.08 -0.07
CA PRO A 245 -10.91 -11.48 0.29
C PRO A 245 -9.83 -12.53 0.54
N PHE A 246 -8.56 -12.12 0.40
CA PHE A 246 -7.47 -12.89 0.97
C PHE A 246 -7.41 -12.66 2.49
N LYS A 247 -6.67 -13.52 3.18
CA LYS A 247 -6.39 -13.33 4.60
C LYS A 247 -5.38 -12.20 4.78
N GLU A 248 -5.58 -11.33 5.76
CA GLU A 248 -4.62 -10.31 6.16
C GLU A 248 -3.32 -10.98 6.61
N GLY A 249 -2.17 -10.40 6.25
CA GLY A 249 -0.85 -10.98 6.43
C GLY A 249 -0.48 -12.08 5.42
N SER A 250 -1.37 -12.44 4.47
CA SER A 250 -1.06 -13.38 3.40
C SER A 250 -0.05 -12.81 2.40
N GLN A 251 0.66 -13.70 1.72
CA GLN A 251 1.61 -13.31 0.67
C GLN A 251 0.94 -12.42 -0.39
N ALA A 252 -0.29 -12.75 -0.81
CA ALA A 252 -1.01 -11.98 -1.81
C ALA A 252 -1.26 -10.52 -1.38
N TYR A 253 -1.66 -10.29 -0.12
CA TYR A 253 -1.84 -8.94 0.39
C TYR A 253 -0.53 -8.22 0.67
N ASN A 254 0.51 -8.91 1.14
CA ASN A 254 1.82 -8.30 1.38
C ASN A 254 2.44 -7.82 0.06
N GLU A 255 2.34 -8.61 -1.01
CA GLU A 255 2.82 -8.25 -2.34
C GLU A 255 1.97 -7.14 -2.99
N LEU A 256 0.64 -7.17 -2.79
CA LEU A 256 -0.24 -6.07 -3.21
C LEU A 256 0.13 -4.75 -2.51
N GLU A 257 0.39 -4.80 -1.20
CA GLU A 257 0.84 -3.64 -0.43
C GLU A 257 2.22 -3.15 -0.90
N TYR A 258 3.11 -4.05 -1.27
CA TYR A 258 4.43 -3.72 -1.81
C TYR A 258 4.35 -2.93 -3.11
N PHE A 259 3.56 -3.40 -4.07
CA PHE A 259 3.26 -2.67 -5.30
C PHE A 259 2.60 -1.31 -5.00
N HIS A 260 1.54 -1.31 -4.19
CA HIS A 260 0.73 -0.13 -3.89
C HIS A 260 1.53 0.95 -3.14
N SER A 261 2.45 0.53 -2.27
CA SER A 261 3.36 1.45 -1.57
C SER A 261 4.43 2.00 -2.51
N TYR A 262 4.99 1.17 -3.40
CA TYR A 262 6.02 1.59 -4.35
C TYR A 262 5.55 2.71 -5.28
N ILE A 263 4.34 2.61 -5.82
CA ILE A 263 3.79 3.65 -6.69
C ILE A 263 3.63 5.01 -5.99
N SER A 264 3.62 5.03 -4.65
CA SER A 264 3.53 6.25 -3.82
C SER A 264 4.90 6.78 -3.36
N ASN A 265 6.02 6.21 -3.85
CA ASN A 265 7.37 6.66 -3.50
C ASN A 265 7.56 8.16 -3.76
N GLY A 266 8.22 8.81 -2.80
CA GLY A 266 8.50 10.24 -2.80
C GLY A 266 7.42 11.10 -2.15
N LEU A 267 6.20 10.59 -1.94
CA LEU A 267 5.14 11.28 -1.19
C LEU A 267 5.43 11.24 0.31
N PRO A 268 5.13 12.31 1.05
CA PRO A 268 5.27 12.33 2.51
C PRO A 268 4.20 11.42 3.14
N MET A 269 4.59 10.69 4.17
CA MET A 269 3.65 9.98 5.04
C MET A 269 2.78 10.97 5.82
N GLN A 270 1.53 10.62 5.99
CA GLN A 270 0.54 11.39 6.74
C GLN A 270 -0.35 10.40 7.50
N THR A 271 0.10 9.95 8.67
CA THR A 271 -0.53 8.83 9.40
C THR A 271 -0.68 9.16 10.88
N PRO A 272 -1.86 8.86 11.47
CA PRO A 272 -3.10 8.48 10.79
C PRO A 272 -3.83 9.67 10.21
N VAL A 273 -4.85 9.41 9.41
CA VAL A 273 -5.77 10.42 8.90
C VAL A 273 -7.22 10.02 9.13
N PHE A 274 -8.12 11.00 9.11
CA PHE A 274 -9.55 10.73 9.05
C PHE A 274 -10.00 10.56 7.60
N ARG A 275 -10.87 9.57 7.36
CA ARG A 275 -11.61 9.41 6.09
C ARG A 275 -13.06 8.99 6.40
N LYS A 276 -13.99 9.44 5.56
CA LYS A 276 -15.40 9.01 5.62
C LYS A 276 -15.58 7.58 5.20
#